data_8a1da1fcb9d8dacf763b467ab4ef45bb
#
_entry.id   8a1da1fcb9d8dacf763b467ab4ef45bb
#
_cell.length_a   1.000
_cell.length_b   1.000
_cell.length_c   1.000
_cell.angle_alpha   90.00
_cell.angle_beta   90.00
_cell.angle_gamma   90.00
#
_symmetry.space_group_name_H-M   'P 1'
#
loop_
_entity.id
_entity.type
_entity.pdbx_description
1 polymer ?
#
loop_
_entity_poly.entity_id
_entity_poly.type
_entity_poly.pdbx_seq_one_letter_code
_entity_poly.pdbx_strand_id
1 'polypeptide(L)'
;MSKTFPTVGIIADGPTTGMFLSPARALGIELLCIESTDTALGNTQKCDVVSIIQQTTSPTIAKAIEAAGIPVRPSFSAITFSRDRFDSRIEQDFQICVLVARSPHGQATTWALTQIFKTDDKWVMSISPAPQLSAALHEKAQKLALDFSAESGAVGVIAVEMSVKDEEAFIVNVDMHPQSSGNWTVDGAITNQYEQHLRAILDLPLGDPSMTATYVVTGNFYCGDKPNMYRPYLHLMARTPALKFHQYENNLQPGELMGHLTLAGDDLPKLIEEIEHALEYMQGDIDE
;
A
#
# COMPACT_ATOMS: atom_id res chain seq x y z
N MET A 1 -5.52 -19.50 -29.84
CA MET A 1 -6.39 -18.33 -29.63
C MET A 1 -5.59 -17.32 -28.84
N SER A 2 -5.39 -16.09 -29.33
CA SER A 2 -4.75 -15.04 -28.55
C SER A 2 -5.63 -14.77 -27.34
N LYS A 3 -5.06 -14.73 -26.12
CA LYS A 3 -5.78 -14.29 -24.92
C LYS A 3 -6.37 -12.90 -25.18
N THR A 4 -7.64 -12.73 -24.84
CA THR A 4 -8.34 -11.45 -25.03
C THR A 4 -7.98 -10.45 -23.93
N PHE A 5 -7.55 -10.94 -22.75
CA PHE A 5 -7.20 -10.14 -21.58
C PHE A 5 -5.92 -10.69 -20.91
N PRO A 6 -5.09 -9.82 -20.31
CA PRO A 6 -3.91 -10.26 -19.58
C PRO A 6 -4.28 -11.00 -18.30
N THR A 7 -3.47 -11.99 -17.93
CA THR A 7 -3.57 -12.70 -16.65
C THR A 7 -2.41 -12.27 -15.76
N VAL A 8 -2.72 -11.72 -14.59
CA VAL A 8 -1.76 -11.30 -13.57
C VAL A 8 -1.81 -12.27 -12.40
N GLY A 9 -0.67 -12.87 -12.07
CA GLY A 9 -0.50 -13.63 -10.85
C GLY A 9 -0.10 -12.71 -9.70
N ILE A 10 -0.80 -12.80 -8.56
CA ILE A 10 -0.41 -12.12 -7.32
C ILE A 10 0.04 -13.17 -6.33
N ILE A 11 1.33 -13.15 -5.96
CA ILE A 11 1.86 -13.95 -4.86
C ILE A 11 1.81 -13.09 -3.61
N ALA A 12 0.93 -13.46 -2.69
CA ALA A 12 0.75 -12.78 -1.42
C ALA A 12 0.22 -13.76 -0.38
N ASP A 13 0.70 -13.60 0.86
CA ASP A 13 0.11 -14.24 2.03
C ASP A 13 -0.43 -13.10 2.90
N GLY A 14 -1.68 -12.73 2.71
CA GLY A 14 -2.23 -11.65 3.52
C GLY A 14 -3.51 -11.01 2.97
N PRO A 15 -4.15 -10.24 3.84
CA PRO A 15 -5.51 -9.75 3.62
C PRO A 15 -5.64 -8.71 2.51
N THR A 16 -4.55 -8.04 2.14
CA THR A 16 -4.57 -6.93 1.16
C THR A 16 -4.75 -7.38 -0.29
N THR A 17 -4.62 -8.68 -0.57
CA THR A 17 -4.80 -9.23 -1.94
C THR A 17 -6.18 -8.89 -2.52
N GLY A 18 -7.21 -8.86 -1.68
CA GLY A 18 -8.58 -8.47 -2.06
C GLY A 18 -8.70 -7.07 -2.64
N MET A 19 -7.78 -6.17 -2.29
CA MET A 19 -7.77 -4.78 -2.78
C MET A 19 -7.47 -4.66 -4.28
N PHE A 20 -6.87 -5.68 -4.90
CA PHE A 20 -6.62 -5.73 -6.34
C PHE A 20 -7.83 -6.16 -7.16
N LEU A 21 -8.84 -6.80 -6.55
CA LEU A 21 -9.97 -7.39 -7.28
C LEU A 21 -10.79 -6.34 -8.05
N SER A 22 -11.11 -5.22 -7.41
CA SER A 22 -11.89 -4.16 -8.05
C SER A 22 -11.13 -3.49 -9.20
N PRO A 23 -9.87 -3.03 -9.02
CA PRO A 23 -9.07 -2.49 -10.11
C PRO A 23 -8.83 -3.49 -11.25
N ALA A 24 -8.52 -4.74 -10.95
CA ALA A 24 -8.30 -5.76 -11.97
C ALA A 24 -9.56 -5.97 -12.84
N ARG A 25 -10.73 -6.04 -12.18
CA ARG A 25 -12.01 -6.16 -12.88
C ARG A 25 -12.30 -4.94 -13.77
N ALA A 26 -12.04 -3.73 -13.27
CA ALA A 26 -12.24 -2.50 -14.02
C ALA A 26 -11.35 -2.41 -15.26
N LEU A 27 -10.11 -2.94 -15.18
CA LEU A 27 -9.15 -2.98 -16.28
C LEU A 27 -9.29 -4.23 -17.18
N GLY A 28 -10.24 -5.13 -16.91
CA GLY A 28 -10.41 -6.37 -17.67
C GLY A 28 -9.25 -7.36 -17.49
N ILE A 29 -8.58 -7.34 -16.34
CA ILE A 29 -7.46 -8.22 -16.00
C ILE A 29 -7.99 -9.47 -15.32
N GLU A 30 -7.53 -10.65 -15.77
CA GLU A 30 -7.72 -11.90 -15.04
C GLU A 30 -6.69 -11.97 -13.90
N LEU A 31 -7.18 -11.97 -12.64
CA LEU A 31 -6.33 -12.01 -11.46
C LEU A 31 -6.27 -13.43 -10.88
N LEU A 32 -5.06 -13.96 -10.73
CA LEU A 32 -4.80 -15.23 -10.05
C LEU A 32 -4.09 -14.97 -8.72
N CYS A 33 -4.78 -15.22 -7.61
CA CYS A 33 -4.16 -15.21 -6.28
C CYS A 33 -3.41 -16.53 -6.08
N ILE A 34 -2.12 -16.46 -5.78
CA ILE A 34 -1.21 -17.61 -5.67
C ILE A 34 -0.60 -17.58 -4.27
N GLU A 35 -0.81 -18.63 -3.49
CA GLU A 35 -0.16 -18.76 -2.19
C GLU A 35 1.36 -18.91 -2.34
N SER A 36 2.12 -18.33 -1.40
CA SER A 36 3.59 -18.40 -1.36
C SER A 36 4.08 -19.77 -0.89
N THR A 37 3.78 -20.82 -1.66
CA THR A 37 4.16 -22.19 -1.37
C THR A 37 5.07 -22.76 -2.45
N ASP A 38 5.67 -23.93 -2.21
CA ASP A 38 6.52 -24.63 -3.18
C ASP A 38 5.80 -24.96 -4.51
N THR A 39 4.46 -24.96 -4.51
CA THR A 39 3.64 -25.17 -5.70
C THR A 39 3.39 -23.89 -6.52
N ALA A 40 3.80 -22.73 -6.01
CA ALA A 40 3.59 -21.43 -6.67
C ALA A 40 4.05 -21.43 -8.13
N LEU A 41 5.20 -22.04 -8.42
CA LEU A 41 5.77 -22.09 -9.77
C LEU A 41 4.84 -22.72 -10.81
N GLY A 42 4.13 -23.80 -10.44
CA GLY A 42 3.17 -24.45 -11.35
C GLY A 42 1.97 -23.57 -11.70
N ASN A 43 1.52 -22.79 -10.76
CA ASN A 43 0.37 -21.89 -10.93
C ASN A 43 0.71 -20.62 -11.75
N THR A 44 1.98 -20.21 -11.77
CA THR A 44 2.41 -19.01 -12.52
C THR A 44 2.49 -19.21 -14.01
N GLN A 45 2.53 -20.45 -14.52
CA GLN A 45 2.67 -20.74 -15.96
C GLN A 45 1.54 -20.17 -16.84
N LYS A 46 0.39 -19.82 -16.25
CA LYS A 46 -0.74 -19.21 -16.96
C LYS A 46 -0.69 -17.68 -16.96
N CYS A 47 0.23 -17.09 -16.20
CA CYS A 47 0.32 -15.65 -16.02
C CYS A 47 1.16 -15.00 -17.11
N ASP A 48 0.76 -13.82 -17.55
CA ASP A 48 1.54 -12.96 -18.45
C ASP A 48 2.59 -12.17 -17.66
N VAL A 49 2.31 -11.89 -16.37
CA VAL A 49 3.21 -11.29 -15.38
C VAL A 49 2.82 -11.77 -13.99
N VAL A 50 3.81 -11.88 -13.12
CA VAL A 50 3.60 -12.20 -11.70
C VAL A 50 4.05 -11.02 -10.84
N SER A 51 3.21 -10.61 -9.90
CA SER A 51 3.58 -9.64 -8.86
C SER A 51 3.74 -10.32 -7.52
N ILE A 52 4.83 -9.98 -6.81
CA ILE A 52 5.10 -10.45 -5.46
C ILE A 52 4.78 -9.31 -4.50
N ILE A 53 3.76 -9.51 -3.65
CA ILE A 53 3.22 -8.53 -2.72
C ILE A 53 3.45 -9.02 -1.30
N GLN A 54 4.73 -9.23 -0.97
CA GLN A 54 5.11 -9.67 0.37
C GLN A 54 6.61 -9.54 0.61
N GLN A 55 6.99 -8.97 1.76
CA GLN A 55 8.39 -8.88 2.19
C GLN A 55 8.99 -10.25 2.55
N THR A 56 8.17 -11.17 3.06
CA THR A 56 8.63 -12.47 3.55
C THR A 56 8.84 -13.51 2.44
N THR A 57 8.34 -13.25 1.23
CA THR A 57 8.55 -14.15 0.10
C THR A 57 10.03 -14.28 -0.22
N SER A 58 10.53 -15.50 -0.26
CA SER A 58 11.94 -15.75 -0.57
C SER A 58 12.29 -15.22 -1.96
N PRO A 59 13.36 -14.43 -2.11
CA PRO A 59 13.84 -13.99 -3.44
C PRO A 59 14.05 -15.14 -4.41
N THR A 60 14.28 -16.36 -3.90
CA THR A 60 14.45 -17.57 -4.72
C THR A 60 13.22 -17.92 -5.54
N ILE A 61 12.01 -17.59 -5.04
CA ILE A 61 10.76 -17.77 -5.79
C ILE A 61 10.74 -16.85 -7.01
N ALA A 62 11.04 -15.57 -6.83
CA ALA A 62 11.15 -14.62 -7.95
C ALA A 62 12.14 -15.10 -9.01
N LYS A 63 13.33 -15.53 -8.59
CA LYS A 63 14.37 -16.07 -9.46
C LYS A 63 13.90 -17.31 -10.23
N ALA A 64 13.18 -18.22 -9.58
CA ALA A 64 12.68 -19.44 -10.21
C ALA A 64 11.62 -19.15 -11.26
N ILE A 65 10.71 -18.20 -11.00
CA ILE A 65 9.67 -17.77 -11.95
C ILE A 65 10.29 -17.07 -13.16
N GLU A 66 11.26 -16.17 -12.93
CA GLU A 66 12.01 -15.50 -14.03
C GLU A 66 12.76 -16.51 -14.89
N ALA A 67 13.40 -17.53 -14.29
CA ALA A 67 14.08 -18.61 -15.00
C ALA A 67 13.13 -19.48 -15.84
N ALA A 68 11.83 -19.54 -15.48
CA ALA A 68 10.78 -20.16 -16.28
C ALA A 68 10.27 -19.26 -17.43
N GLY A 69 10.82 -18.05 -17.60
CA GLY A 69 10.49 -17.11 -18.67
C GLY A 69 9.27 -16.23 -18.39
N ILE A 70 8.79 -16.17 -17.14
CA ILE A 70 7.63 -15.36 -16.74
C ILE A 70 8.15 -14.07 -16.11
N PRO A 71 7.74 -12.88 -16.57
CA PRO A 71 8.12 -11.62 -15.93
C PRO A 71 7.64 -11.55 -14.47
N VAL A 72 8.53 -11.18 -13.56
CA VAL A 72 8.21 -10.95 -12.14
C VAL A 72 8.37 -9.46 -11.80
N ARG A 73 7.42 -8.91 -11.04
CA ARG A 73 7.41 -7.51 -10.60
C ARG A 73 7.09 -7.42 -9.10
N PRO A 74 8.00 -6.88 -8.28
CA PRO A 74 9.36 -6.47 -8.63
C PRO A 74 10.22 -7.67 -9.03
N SER A 75 11.27 -7.41 -9.84
CA SER A 75 12.21 -8.44 -10.29
C SER A 75 13.06 -8.96 -9.13
N PHE A 76 13.65 -10.16 -9.29
CA PHE A 76 14.62 -10.69 -8.33
C PHE A 76 15.74 -9.69 -8.01
N SER A 77 16.26 -8.99 -9.03
CA SER A 77 17.32 -8.00 -8.85
C SER A 77 16.85 -6.79 -8.03
N ALA A 78 15.63 -6.29 -8.26
CA ALA A 78 15.08 -5.17 -7.50
C ALA A 78 14.84 -5.55 -6.03
N ILE A 79 14.26 -6.73 -5.77
CA ILE A 79 14.06 -7.24 -4.40
C ILE A 79 15.39 -7.35 -3.66
N THR A 80 16.43 -7.90 -4.32
CA THR A 80 17.75 -8.06 -3.72
C THR A 80 18.44 -6.72 -3.48
N PHE A 81 18.20 -5.73 -4.34
CA PHE A 81 18.76 -4.39 -4.22
C PHE A 81 18.27 -3.65 -2.97
N SER A 82 17.00 -3.82 -2.59
CA SER A 82 16.41 -3.13 -1.43
C SER A 82 16.73 -3.81 -0.09
N ARG A 83 17.06 -5.12 -0.13
CA ARG A 83 17.18 -5.93 1.07
C ARG A 83 18.36 -5.49 1.94
N ASP A 84 18.13 -5.37 3.25
CA ASP A 84 19.14 -5.07 4.29
C ASP A 84 19.94 -3.77 4.05
N ARG A 85 19.41 -2.85 3.25
CA ARG A 85 20.11 -1.62 2.85
C ARG A 85 19.91 -0.45 3.81
N PHE A 86 18.86 -0.47 4.62
CA PHE A 86 18.46 0.67 5.43
C PHE A 86 18.49 0.38 6.93
N ASP A 87 18.79 1.41 7.73
CA ASP A 87 18.76 1.33 9.19
C ASP A 87 17.48 2.01 9.72
N SER A 88 16.57 1.21 10.25
CA SER A 88 15.30 1.69 10.82
C SER A 88 15.44 2.38 12.19
N ARG A 89 16.66 2.40 12.78
CA ARG A 89 16.93 2.95 14.12
C ARG A 89 17.32 4.43 14.12
N ILE A 90 17.09 5.15 13.02
CA ILE A 90 17.37 6.58 12.95
C ILE A 90 16.39 7.32 13.87
N GLU A 91 16.94 8.14 14.78
CA GLU A 91 16.14 9.04 15.61
C GLU A 91 15.39 10.04 14.72
N GLN A 92 14.12 10.31 15.02
CA GLN A 92 13.23 11.02 14.12
C GLN A 92 12.30 11.97 14.86
N ASP A 93 11.90 13.06 14.18
CA ASP A 93 10.82 13.93 14.61
C ASP A 93 9.46 13.33 14.20
N PHE A 94 9.39 12.80 12.99
CA PHE A 94 8.24 12.07 12.44
C PHE A 94 8.64 11.20 11.25
N GLN A 95 7.70 10.36 10.80
CA GLN A 95 7.89 9.50 9.63
C GLN A 95 6.97 9.89 8.49
N ILE A 96 7.47 9.73 7.27
CA ILE A 96 6.71 9.88 6.03
C ILE A 96 6.87 8.67 5.13
N CYS A 97 5.91 8.51 4.23
CA CYS A 97 5.98 7.57 3.13
C CYS A 97 5.77 8.27 1.79
N VAL A 98 6.60 7.94 0.82
CA VAL A 98 6.44 8.35 -0.58
C VAL A 98 6.11 7.13 -1.41
N LEU A 99 4.92 7.11 -1.99
CA LEU A 99 4.55 6.09 -2.97
C LEU A 99 5.08 6.48 -4.34
N VAL A 100 5.75 5.56 -5.01
CA VAL A 100 6.23 5.71 -6.40
C VAL A 100 5.67 4.60 -7.25
N ALA A 101 5.03 4.92 -8.35
CA ALA A 101 4.71 3.97 -9.41
C ALA A 101 5.70 4.13 -10.55
N ARG A 102 6.22 3.01 -11.07
CA ARG A 102 7.18 3.02 -12.18
C ARG A 102 6.89 1.90 -13.18
N SER A 103 6.84 2.26 -14.47
CA SER A 103 6.66 1.32 -15.57
C SER A 103 8.00 0.69 -16.03
N PRO A 104 7.98 -0.39 -16.81
CA PRO A 104 9.19 -1.01 -17.37
C PRO A 104 10.03 -0.05 -18.24
N HIS A 105 9.39 0.94 -18.87
CA HIS A 105 10.05 1.94 -19.71
C HIS A 105 10.50 3.19 -18.96
N GLY A 106 10.39 3.19 -17.61
CA GLY A 106 10.90 4.25 -16.77
C GLY A 106 9.95 5.44 -16.59
N GLN A 107 8.71 5.38 -17.09
CA GLN A 107 7.70 6.35 -16.68
C GLN A 107 7.46 6.20 -15.18
N ALA A 108 7.53 7.30 -14.43
CA ALA A 108 7.33 7.27 -12.99
C ALA A 108 6.41 8.41 -12.55
N THR A 109 5.64 8.17 -11.50
CA THR A 109 4.79 9.15 -10.82
C THR A 109 4.78 8.89 -9.33
N THR A 110 4.49 9.94 -8.55
CA THR A 110 4.33 9.86 -7.09
C THR A 110 2.97 10.42 -6.69
N TRP A 111 2.44 9.93 -5.59
CA TRP A 111 1.31 10.57 -4.91
C TRP A 111 1.80 11.63 -3.92
N ALA A 112 0.86 12.33 -3.30
CA ALA A 112 1.15 13.21 -2.17
C ALA A 112 1.88 12.44 -1.07
N LEU A 113 2.91 13.07 -0.48
CA LEU A 113 3.65 12.49 0.62
C LEU A 113 2.74 12.30 1.83
N THR A 114 2.85 11.16 2.46
CA THR A 114 1.98 10.74 3.55
C THR A 114 2.74 10.74 4.87
N GLN A 115 2.25 11.44 5.88
CA GLN A 115 2.74 11.26 7.25
C GLN A 115 2.15 9.99 7.83
N ILE A 116 3.00 9.18 8.50
CA ILE A 116 2.61 7.89 9.05
C ILE A 116 2.85 7.84 10.55
N PHE A 117 1.92 7.20 11.25
CA PHE A 117 1.94 7.02 12.69
C PHE A 117 1.97 5.54 13.02
N LYS A 118 2.92 5.14 13.87
CA LYS A 118 3.10 3.77 14.33
C LYS A 118 3.02 3.72 15.85
N THR A 119 2.41 2.67 16.38
CA THR A 119 2.43 2.32 17.81
C THR A 119 2.83 0.86 17.92
N ASP A 120 3.87 0.55 18.69
CA ASP A 120 4.42 -0.81 18.86
C ASP A 120 4.71 -1.48 17.49
N ASP A 121 5.35 -0.74 16.57
CA ASP A 121 5.66 -1.12 15.19
C ASP A 121 4.43 -1.41 14.29
N LYS A 122 3.22 -1.19 14.78
CA LYS A 122 1.98 -1.29 14.00
C LYS A 122 1.61 0.07 13.39
N TRP A 123 1.21 0.05 12.15
CA TRP A 123 0.65 1.20 11.46
C TRP A 123 -0.73 1.53 12.01
N VAL A 124 -0.87 2.69 12.64
CA VAL A 124 -2.14 3.10 13.25
C VAL A 124 -2.89 4.06 12.34
N MET A 125 -2.22 5.12 11.88
CA MET A 125 -2.86 6.19 11.12
C MET A 125 -1.92 6.74 10.05
N SER A 126 -2.49 7.30 9.00
CA SER A 126 -1.77 8.09 7.98
C SER A 126 -2.55 9.33 7.60
N ILE A 127 -1.83 10.42 7.26
CA ILE A 127 -2.38 11.71 6.84
C ILE A 127 -1.74 12.12 5.52
N SER A 128 -2.57 12.38 4.52
CA SER A 128 -2.14 12.85 3.21
C SER A 128 -2.86 14.15 2.82
N PRO A 129 -2.14 15.19 2.34
CA PRO A 129 -0.69 15.29 2.31
C PRO A 129 -0.12 15.41 3.72
N ALA A 130 1.15 15.07 3.92
CA ALA A 130 1.85 15.23 5.20
C ALA A 130 1.86 16.71 5.64
N PRO A 131 1.20 17.06 6.77
CA PRO A 131 0.90 18.47 7.07
C PRO A 131 2.09 19.29 7.55
N GLN A 132 3.18 18.64 7.98
CA GLN A 132 4.33 19.29 8.61
C GLN A 132 5.53 19.46 7.66
N LEU A 133 5.38 19.16 6.37
CA LEU A 133 6.49 19.25 5.41
C LEU A 133 6.65 20.66 4.86
N SER A 134 7.88 21.19 4.94
CA SER A 134 8.27 22.32 4.13
C SER A 134 8.32 21.95 2.64
N ALA A 135 8.14 22.91 1.74
CA ALA A 135 8.23 22.67 0.30
C ALA A 135 9.60 22.07 -0.09
N ALA A 136 10.68 22.53 0.54
CA ALA A 136 12.04 22.05 0.28
C ALA A 136 12.21 20.58 0.71
N LEU A 137 11.69 20.21 1.88
CA LEU A 137 11.73 18.82 2.36
C LEU A 137 10.87 17.91 1.50
N HIS A 138 9.69 18.40 1.06
CA HIS A 138 8.82 17.68 0.14
C HIS A 138 9.56 17.31 -1.17
N GLU A 139 10.21 18.29 -1.82
CA GLU A 139 10.97 18.05 -3.05
C GLU A 139 12.15 17.09 -2.84
N LYS A 140 12.87 17.22 -1.72
CA LYS A 140 13.98 16.31 -1.38
C LYS A 140 13.49 14.87 -1.20
N ALA A 141 12.45 14.67 -0.41
CA ALA A 141 11.91 13.32 -0.13
C ALA A 141 11.35 12.67 -1.42
N GLN A 142 10.63 13.44 -2.23
CA GLN A 142 10.13 12.96 -3.51
C GLN A 142 11.28 12.56 -4.45
N LYS A 143 12.31 13.40 -4.53
CA LYS A 143 13.50 13.09 -5.34
C LYS A 143 14.23 11.84 -4.87
N LEU A 144 14.45 11.67 -3.57
CA LEU A 144 15.07 10.47 -3.01
C LEU A 144 14.29 9.19 -3.38
N ALA A 145 12.96 9.22 -3.30
CA ALA A 145 12.12 8.08 -3.64
C ALA A 145 12.17 7.76 -5.15
N LEU A 146 12.15 8.77 -6.01
CA LEU A 146 12.27 8.61 -7.45
C LEU A 146 13.64 8.08 -7.86
N ASP A 147 14.72 8.62 -7.29
CA ASP A 147 16.08 8.16 -7.55
C ASP A 147 16.24 6.69 -7.13
N PHE A 148 15.77 6.31 -5.92
CA PHE A 148 15.77 4.93 -5.48
C PHE A 148 14.99 4.01 -6.43
N SER A 149 13.80 4.42 -6.85
CA SER A 149 12.98 3.67 -7.80
C SER A 149 13.70 3.43 -9.13
N ALA A 150 14.43 4.44 -9.61
CA ALA A 150 15.21 4.34 -10.84
C ALA A 150 16.44 3.40 -10.68
N GLU A 151 17.20 3.56 -9.59
CA GLU A 151 18.39 2.76 -9.31
C GLU A 151 18.07 1.28 -9.08
N SER A 152 16.98 0.98 -8.35
CA SER A 152 16.56 -0.39 -8.08
C SER A 152 16.02 -1.10 -9.32
N GLY A 153 15.59 -0.36 -10.33
CA GLY A 153 14.88 -0.90 -11.50
C GLY A 153 13.52 -1.50 -11.15
N ALA A 154 12.94 -1.13 -9.99
CA ALA A 154 11.64 -1.61 -9.57
C ALA A 154 10.55 -1.23 -10.57
N VAL A 155 9.62 -2.14 -10.83
CA VAL A 155 8.44 -1.94 -11.68
C VAL A 155 7.20 -2.27 -10.85
N GLY A 156 6.21 -1.40 -10.91
CA GLY A 156 5.04 -1.44 -10.06
C GLY A 156 5.00 -0.26 -9.11
N VAL A 157 4.24 -0.37 -8.04
CA VAL A 157 4.23 0.59 -6.93
C VAL A 157 5.21 0.13 -5.86
N ILE A 158 6.01 1.07 -5.38
CA ILE A 158 6.87 0.90 -4.20
C ILE A 158 6.49 1.94 -3.14
N ALA A 159 6.66 1.58 -1.89
CA ALA A 159 6.47 2.48 -0.74
C ALA A 159 7.84 2.75 -0.10
N VAL A 160 8.29 4.00 -0.13
CA VAL A 160 9.57 4.44 0.43
C VAL A 160 9.29 5.15 1.74
N GLU A 161 9.62 4.48 2.85
CA GLU A 161 9.47 5.06 4.19
C GLU A 161 10.73 5.85 4.55
N MET A 162 10.51 7.03 5.08
CA MET A 162 11.59 7.93 5.50
C MET A 162 11.36 8.43 6.91
N SER A 163 12.43 8.47 7.69
CA SER A 163 12.50 9.26 8.91
C SER A 163 12.87 10.69 8.57
N VAL A 164 12.20 11.65 9.19
CA VAL A 164 12.52 13.07 9.08
C VAL A 164 13.11 13.54 10.39
N LYS A 165 14.25 14.21 10.32
CA LYS A 165 14.91 14.88 11.44
C LYS A 165 15.62 16.13 10.96
N ASP A 166 15.46 17.24 11.68
CA ASP A 166 16.14 18.52 11.39
C ASP A 166 16.00 18.96 9.92
N GLU A 167 14.79 18.87 9.34
CA GLU A 167 14.50 19.18 7.91
C GLU A 167 15.28 18.33 6.89
N GLU A 168 15.74 17.16 7.29
CA GLU A 168 16.35 16.15 6.41
C GLU A 168 15.53 14.86 6.41
N ALA A 169 15.44 14.20 5.23
CA ALA A 169 14.77 12.93 5.06
C ALA A 169 15.77 11.81 4.81
N PHE A 170 15.59 10.68 5.50
CA PHE A 170 16.45 9.50 5.41
C PHE A 170 15.60 8.27 5.11
N ILE A 171 15.89 7.52 4.06
CA ILE A 171 15.19 6.27 3.76
C ILE A 171 15.50 5.26 4.86
N VAL A 172 14.46 4.72 5.50
CA VAL A 172 14.58 3.73 6.59
C VAL A 172 14.01 2.38 6.22
N ASN A 173 13.09 2.33 5.25
CA ASN A 173 12.54 1.09 4.72
C ASN A 173 12.02 1.31 3.30
N VAL A 174 12.00 0.25 2.49
CA VAL A 174 11.36 0.24 1.18
C VAL A 174 10.62 -1.06 0.97
N ASP A 175 9.31 -0.96 0.78
CA ASP A 175 8.46 -2.05 0.36
C ASP A 175 8.26 -2.00 -1.16
N MET A 176 8.61 -3.08 -1.83
CA MET A 176 8.55 -3.18 -3.28
C MET A 176 7.16 -3.51 -3.83
N HIS A 177 6.12 -3.09 -3.09
CA HIS A 177 4.71 -3.35 -3.43
C HIS A 177 3.78 -2.32 -2.75
N PRO A 178 2.49 -2.22 -3.15
CA PRO A 178 1.50 -1.41 -2.44
C PRO A 178 1.42 -1.74 -0.96
N GLN A 179 1.38 -0.71 -0.11
CA GLN A 179 1.42 -0.81 1.35
C GLN A 179 0.25 -0.11 2.05
N SER A 180 0.06 -0.42 3.34
CA SER A 180 -0.99 0.18 4.15
C SER A 180 -0.89 1.70 4.24
N SER A 181 0.33 2.27 4.18
CA SER A 181 0.56 3.72 4.10
C SER A 181 -0.07 4.39 2.89
N GLY A 182 -0.32 3.62 1.82
CA GLY A 182 -0.96 4.08 0.60
C GLY A 182 -2.46 3.79 0.52
N ASN A 183 -3.08 3.21 1.54
CA ASN A 183 -4.50 2.85 1.52
C ASN A 183 -5.42 4.07 1.37
N TRP A 184 -4.99 5.24 1.84
CA TRP A 184 -5.71 6.49 1.64
C TRP A 184 -6.01 6.76 0.16
N THR A 185 -5.20 6.25 -0.77
CA THR A 185 -5.38 6.45 -2.21
C THR A 185 -6.64 5.78 -2.74
N VAL A 186 -7.19 4.78 -2.04
CA VAL A 186 -8.38 4.04 -2.49
C VAL A 186 -9.59 4.95 -2.58
N ASP A 187 -9.78 5.83 -1.59
CA ASP A 187 -10.91 6.76 -1.55
C ASP A 187 -10.48 8.22 -1.77
N GLY A 188 -9.18 8.51 -1.69
CA GLY A 188 -8.64 9.86 -1.68
C GLY A 188 -7.81 10.26 -2.91
N ALA A 189 -7.61 9.38 -3.88
CA ALA A 189 -6.89 9.69 -5.12
C ALA A 189 -7.72 9.32 -6.36
N ILE A 190 -7.45 9.98 -7.49
CA ILE A 190 -8.09 9.66 -8.78
C ILE A 190 -7.70 8.25 -9.22
N THR A 191 -6.40 7.91 -9.14
CA THR A 191 -5.91 6.55 -9.38
C THR A 191 -5.28 6.03 -8.10
N ASN A 192 -5.82 4.96 -7.53
CA ASN A 192 -5.30 4.37 -6.31
C ASN A 192 -4.05 3.51 -6.57
N GLN A 193 -3.31 3.19 -5.48
CA GLN A 193 -2.06 2.44 -5.56
C GLN A 193 -2.21 1.04 -6.21
N TYR A 194 -3.33 0.36 -6.02
CA TYR A 194 -3.57 -0.98 -6.54
C TYR A 194 -3.82 -0.97 -8.04
N GLU A 195 -4.64 -0.04 -8.52
CA GLU A 195 -4.85 0.17 -9.96
C GLU A 195 -3.56 0.60 -10.64
N GLN A 196 -2.84 1.55 -10.04
CA GLN A 196 -1.58 2.05 -10.59
C GLN A 196 -0.51 0.96 -10.64
N HIS A 197 -0.49 0.07 -9.64
CA HIS A 197 0.41 -1.08 -9.65
C HIS A 197 0.13 -2.00 -10.84
N LEU A 198 -1.14 -2.35 -11.08
CA LEU A 198 -1.54 -3.16 -12.22
C LEU A 198 -1.21 -2.48 -13.56
N ARG A 199 -1.44 -1.18 -13.68
CA ARG A 199 -1.04 -0.41 -14.86
C ARG A 199 0.46 -0.48 -15.09
N ALA A 200 1.24 -0.24 -14.03
CA ALA A 200 2.69 -0.22 -14.10
C ALA A 200 3.29 -1.58 -14.51
N ILE A 201 2.84 -2.69 -13.89
CA ILE A 201 3.41 -4.02 -14.18
C ILE A 201 3.00 -4.56 -15.56
N LEU A 202 1.89 -4.08 -16.11
CA LEU A 202 1.40 -4.43 -17.45
C LEU A 202 1.84 -3.43 -18.53
N ASP A 203 2.67 -2.46 -18.17
CA ASP A 203 3.15 -1.39 -19.07
C ASP A 203 2.00 -0.57 -19.70
N LEU A 204 0.91 -0.41 -18.96
CA LEU A 204 -0.16 0.51 -19.31
C LEU A 204 0.23 1.94 -18.92
N PRO A 205 -0.33 2.97 -19.58
CA PRO A 205 -0.12 4.36 -19.18
C PRO A 205 -0.48 4.55 -17.69
N LEU A 206 0.41 5.21 -16.94
CA LEU A 206 0.16 5.53 -15.54
C LEU A 206 -1.01 6.51 -15.43
N GLY A 207 -1.86 6.32 -14.42
CA GLY A 207 -3.00 7.17 -14.14
C GLY A 207 -2.62 8.41 -13.35
N ASP A 208 -3.57 9.31 -13.18
CA ASP A 208 -3.44 10.54 -12.40
C ASP A 208 -3.41 10.24 -10.89
N PRO A 209 -2.32 10.53 -10.15
CA PRO A 209 -2.21 10.28 -8.72
C PRO A 209 -2.83 11.40 -7.86
N SER A 210 -3.44 12.42 -8.46
CA SER A 210 -3.96 13.60 -7.77
C SER A 210 -4.98 13.22 -6.70
N MET A 211 -4.94 13.96 -5.59
CA MET A 211 -5.90 13.83 -4.50
C MET A 211 -7.29 14.34 -4.91
N THR A 212 -8.33 13.74 -4.34
CA THR A 212 -9.73 14.13 -4.55
C THR A 212 -10.26 15.10 -3.49
N ALA A 213 -9.47 15.36 -2.43
CA ALA A 213 -9.78 16.27 -1.33
C ALA A 213 -8.51 16.95 -0.83
N THR A 214 -8.65 18.00 -0.01
CA THR A 214 -7.53 18.73 0.59
C THR A 214 -6.71 17.85 1.52
N TYR A 215 -7.38 17.03 2.36
CA TYR A 215 -6.78 16.06 3.26
C TYR A 215 -7.51 14.73 3.19
N VAL A 216 -6.75 13.67 3.38
CA VAL A 216 -7.27 12.31 3.57
C VAL A 216 -6.59 11.71 4.79
N VAL A 217 -7.39 11.24 5.75
CA VAL A 217 -6.90 10.56 6.96
C VAL A 217 -7.37 9.12 6.90
N THR A 218 -6.44 8.19 7.09
CA THR A 218 -6.73 6.75 7.11
C THR A 218 -6.25 6.15 8.41
N GLY A 219 -7.11 5.35 9.06
CA GLY A 219 -6.79 4.58 10.26
C GLY A 219 -6.84 3.08 9.99
N ASN A 220 -5.87 2.33 10.47
CA ASN A 220 -5.85 0.87 10.39
C ASN A 220 -6.43 0.29 11.68
N PHE A 221 -7.36 -0.66 11.55
CA PHE A 221 -7.91 -1.37 12.70
C PHE A 221 -7.53 -2.85 12.68
N TYR A 222 -7.28 -3.38 13.86
CA TYR A 222 -6.79 -4.71 14.08
C TYR A 222 -7.85 -5.58 14.73
N CYS A 223 -7.81 -6.89 14.49
CA CYS A 223 -8.74 -7.83 15.07
C CYS A 223 -8.61 -7.81 16.61
N GLY A 224 -9.71 -7.52 17.29
CA GLY A 224 -9.83 -7.55 18.75
C GLY A 224 -10.45 -8.85 19.26
N ASP A 225 -10.71 -8.90 20.56
CA ASP A 225 -11.34 -10.06 21.23
C ASP A 225 -12.88 -10.09 21.08
N LYS A 226 -13.49 -9.05 20.49
CA LYS A 226 -14.95 -8.94 20.38
C LYS A 226 -15.49 -9.80 19.21
N PRO A 227 -16.47 -10.66 19.45
CA PRO A 227 -16.96 -11.60 18.42
C PRO A 227 -17.89 -10.97 17.38
N ASN A 228 -18.33 -9.71 17.57
CA ASN A 228 -19.32 -9.06 16.70
C ASN A 228 -18.82 -7.71 16.20
N MET A 229 -18.14 -7.72 15.06
CA MET A 229 -17.64 -6.51 14.39
C MET A 229 -18.73 -5.77 13.59
N TYR A 230 -19.91 -6.33 13.41
CA TYR A 230 -20.98 -5.67 12.65
C TYR A 230 -21.63 -4.51 13.43
N ARG A 231 -21.70 -4.63 14.75
CA ARG A 231 -22.27 -3.58 15.61
C ARG A 231 -21.51 -2.24 15.52
N PRO A 232 -20.18 -2.21 15.57
CA PRO A 232 -19.39 -1.01 15.31
C PRO A 232 -19.75 -0.30 14.00
N TYR A 233 -19.94 -1.03 12.90
CA TYR A 233 -20.33 -0.44 11.64
C TYR A 233 -21.64 0.34 11.69
N LEU A 234 -22.64 -0.19 12.38
CA LEU A 234 -23.95 0.49 12.51
C LEU A 234 -23.82 1.85 13.18
N HIS A 235 -23.05 1.92 14.28
CA HIS A 235 -22.80 3.16 15.01
C HIS A 235 -22.01 4.15 14.16
N LEU A 236 -20.85 3.73 13.66
CA LEU A 236 -19.93 4.61 12.94
C LEU A 236 -20.50 5.14 11.62
N MET A 237 -21.24 4.31 10.88
CA MET A 237 -21.90 4.75 9.63
C MET A 237 -23.05 5.74 9.91
N ALA A 238 -23.74 5.61 11.05
CA ALA A 238 -24.76 6.57 11.45
C ALA A 238 -24.16 7.90 11.92
N ARG A 239 -23.07 7.84 12.68
CA ARG A 239 -22.36 9.02 13.20
C ARG A 239 -21.63 9.80 12.10
N THR A 240 -20.86 9.08 11.28
CA THR A 240 -20.00 9.66 10.24
C THR A 240 -20.29 9.03 8.89
N PRO A 241 -21.37 9.48 8.18
CA PRO A 241 -21.82 8.85 6.93
C PRO A 241 -20.79 8.90 5.78
N ALA A 242 -19.82 9.79 5.84
CA ALA A 242 -18.73 9.90 4.85
C ALA A 242 -17.59 8.89 5.07
N LEU A 243 -17.56 8.23 6.25
CA LEU A 243 -16.52 7.27 6.59
C LEU A 243 -16.55 6.07 5.65
N LYS A 244 -15.40 5.73 5.08
CA LYS A 244 -15.22 4.57 4.22
C LYS A 244 -14.60 3.43 5.01
N PHE A 245 -15.09 2.22 4.77
CA PHE A 245 -14.65 0.99 5.44
C PHE A 245 -14.11 0.02 4.40
N HIS A 246 -12.92 -0.51 4.67
CA HIS A 246 -12.31 -1.57 3.88
C HIS A 246 -11.88 -2.70 4.80
N GLN A 247 -12.75 -3.69 4.96
CA GLN A 247 -12.45 -4.92 5.68
C GLN A 247 -11.83 -5.93 4.71
N TYR A 248 -10.73 -6.57 5.12
CA TYR A 248 -9.97 -7.47 4.25
C TYR A 248 -10.47 -8.91 4.33
N GLU A 249 -10.42 -9.52 5.52
CA GLU A 249 -10.82 -10.90 5.76
C GLU A 249 -11.67 -11.04 7.01
N ASN A 250 -12.41 -12.16 7.12
CA ASN A 250 -13.34 -12.40 8.23
C ASN A 250 -12.80 -13.39 9.29
N ASN A 251 -11.70 -14.11 9.00
CA ASN A 251 -11.16 -15.18 9.85
C ASN A 251 -9.77 -14.84 10.39
N LEU A 252 -9.62 -13.62 10.92
CA LEU A 252 -8.35 -13.14 11.45
C LEU A 252 -8.18 -13.52 12.92
N GLN A 253 -6.92 -13.69 13.33
CA GLN A 253 -6.56 -13.87 14.73
C GLN A 253 -6.46 -12.50 15.44
N PRO A 254 -6.65 -12.45 16.77
CA PRO A 254 -6.44 -11.23 17.53
C PRO A 254 -5.08 -10.58 17.23
N GLY A 255 -5.09 -9.28 16.98
CA GLY A 255 -3.91 -8.50 16.63
C GLY A 255 -3.49 -8.49 15.15
N GLU A 256 -4.16 -9.26 14.27
CA GLU A 256 -3.96 -9.16 12.83
C GLU A 256 -4.68 -7.95 12.24
N LEU A 257 -4.11 -7.38 11.17
CA LEU A 257 -4.70 -6.23 10.47
C LEU A 257 -6.03 -6.64 9.82
N MET A 258 -7.12 -6.10 10.31
CA MET A 258 -8.47 -6.44 9.87
C MET A 258 -8.95 -5.58 8.71
N GLY A 259 -8.49 -4.32 8.65
CA GLY A 259 -8.93 -3.39 7.61
C GLY A 259 -8.45 -1.97 7.87
N HIS A 260 -9.00 -1.05 7.12
CA HIS A 260 -8.77 0.38 7.31
C HIS A 260 -10.06 1.20 7.15
N LEU A 261 -10.02 2.38 7.75
CA LEU A 261 -11.05 3.41 7.68
C LEU A 261 -10.46 4.63 6.99
N THR A 262 -11.23 5.32 6.16
CA THR A 262 -10.76 6.53 5.48
C THR A 262 -11.81 7.64 5.53
N LEU A 263 -11.36 8.86 5.83
CA LEU A 263 -12.11 10.10 5.67
C LEU A 263 -11.34 11.09 4.82
N ALA A 264 -12.04 11.78 3.94
CA ALA A 264 -11.53 12.84 3.09
C ALA A 264 -12.30 14.15 3.33
N GLY A 265 -11.62 15.29 3.31
CA GLY A 265 -12.22 16.61 3.54
C GLY A 265 -11.20 17.74 3.66
N ASP A 266 -11.67 18.89 4.17
CA ASP A 266 -10.85 20.13 4.23
C ASP A 266 -10.46 20.50 5.67
N ASP A 267 -11.09 19.92 6.69
CA ASP A 267 -10.85 20.20 8.11
C ASP A 267 -10.04 19.08 8.76
N LEU A 268 -8.72 19.18 8.68
CA LEU A 268 -7.81 18.14 9.17
C LEU A 268 -8.01 17.80 10.66
N PRO A 269 -8.13 18.75 11.61
CA PRO A 269 -8.39 18.42 13.01
C PRO A 269 -9.64 17.56 13.21
N LYS A 270 -10.72 17.90 12.50
CA LYS A 270 -11.96 17.12 12.56
C LYS A 270 -11.82 15.73 11.96
N LEU A 271 -11.10 15.60 10.84
CA LEU A 271 -10.86 14.30 10.22
C LEU A 271 -10.07 13.37 11.15
N ILE A 272 -9.06 13.90 11.86
CA ILE A 272 -8.27 13.15 12.84
C ILE A 272 -9.18 12.68 13.97
N GLU A 273 -9.94 13.60 14.61
CA GLU A 273 -10.86 13.28 15.71
C GLU A 273 -11.85 12.17 15.36
N GLU A 274 -12.47 12.25 14.17
CA GLU A 274 -13.43 11.24 13.72
C GLU A 274 -12.78 9.88 13.40
N ILE A 275 -11.55 9.86 12.88
CA ILE A 275 -10.81 8.61 12.65
C ILE A 275 -10.34 7.99 13.96
N GLU A 276 -9.82 8.79 14.92
CA GLU A 276 -9.43 8.31 16.24
C GLU A 276 -10.62 7.69 16.97
N HIS A 277 -11.75 8.41 17.02
CA HIS A 277 -12.99 7.87 17.60
C HIS A 277 -13.41 6.55 16.92
N ALA A 278 -13.35 6.50 15.59
CA ALA A 278 -13.72 5.28 14.85
C ALA A 278 -12.79 4.10 15.17
N LEU A 279 -11.48 4.33 15.33
CA LEU A 279 -10.52 3.30 15.70
C LEU A 279 -10.77 2.78 17.13
N GLU A 280 -10.99 3.67 18.11
CA GLU A 280 -11.30 3.31 19.50
C GLU A 280 -12.58 2.45 19.57
N TYR A 281 -13.60 2.84 18.78
CA TYR A 281 -14.86 2.09 18.71
C TYR A 281 -14.68 0.71 18.05
N MET A 282 -13.91 0.63 16.97
CA MET A 282 -13.60 -0.63 16.27
C MET A 282 -12.77 -1.58 17.14
N GLN A 283 -11.84 -1.06 17.94
CA GLN A 283 -11.02 -1.85 18.88
C GLN A 283 -11.80 -2.24 20.13
N GLY A 284 -12.90 -1.55 20.39
CA GLY A 284 -13.76 -1.80 21.52
C GLY A 284 -13.29 -1.15 22.81
N ASP A 285 -12.49 -0.11 22.72
CA ASP A 285 -12.00 0.67 23.85
C ASP A 285 -13.10 1.57 24.42
N ILE A 286 -14.10 1.92 23.60
CA ILE A 286 -15.30 2.65 23.99
C ILE A 286 -16.56 1.89 23.61
N ASP A 287 -17.58 1.93 24.50
CA ASP A 287 -18.94 1.45 24.27
C ASP A 287 -19.91 2.64 24.50
N GLU A 288 -20.69 3.02 23.48
CA GLU A 288 -21.83 3.94 23.59
C GLU A 288 -23.17 3.22 23.51
#